data_51e50f1ae5b10c0bb1b394f08008ef50
#
_entry.id   51e50f1ae5b10c0bb1b394f08008ef50
#
_cell.length_a   1.000
_cell.length_b   1.000
_cell.length_c   1.000
_cell.angle_alpha   90.00
_cell.angle_beta   90.00
_cell.angle_gamma   90.00
#
_symmetry.space_group_name_H-M   'P 1'
#
loop_
_entity.id
_entity.type
_entity.pdbx_description
1 polymer ?
#
loop_
_entity_poly.entity_id
_entity_poly.type
_entity_poly.pdbx_seq_one_letter_code
_entity_poly.pdbx_strand_id
1 'polypeptide(L)'
;TEENDFKLFKDHINKKFNIIFSDAMHTPEGIRSEFDNLIKDNLDDRFILYYDDLDFKGLEEEVSKIYKEINVSQKCNFYTFYINGWVGQYEIMHKNGVITNLDLSKIFKDERLNLRKFNKI
;
A
#
# COMPACT_ATOMS: atom_id res chain seq x y z
N THR A 1 -0.44 -5.28 -23.05
CA THR A 1 0.34 -4.41 -22.17
C THR A 1 -0.29 -4.36 -20.80
N GLU A 2 0.49 -4.02 -19.82
CA GLU A 2 0.06 -3.85 -18.44
C GLU A 2 -1.13 -2.89 -18.29
N GLU A 3 -1.12 -1.76 -19.00
CA GLU A 3 -2.24 -0.82 -19.01
C GLU A 3 -3.51 -1.42 -19.61
N ASN A 4 -3.38 -2.25 -20.65
CA ASN A 4 -4.51 -2.95 -21.25
C ASN A 4 -5.08 -4.01 -20.31
N ASP A 5 -4.23 -4.70 -19.58
CA ASP A 5 -4.65 -5.69 -18.58
C ASP A 5 -5.41 -5.04 -17.43
N PHE A 6 -4.96 -3.90 -16.92
CA PHE A 6 -5.67 -3.12 -15.92
C PHE A 6 -7.03 -2.63 -16.42
N LYS A 7 -7.09 -2.19 -17.67
CA LYS A 7 -8.35 -1.73 -18.28
C LYS A 7 -9.37 -2.87 -18.40
N LEU A 8 -8.91 -4.04 -18.86
CA LEU A 8 -9.76 -5.23 -18.94
C LEU A 8 -10.28 -5.63 -17.57
N PHE A 9 -9.42 -5.63 -16.57
CA PHE A 9 -9.82 -5.93 -15.19
C PHE A 9 -10.86 -4.93 -14.68
N LYS A 10 -10.63 -3.65 -14.88
CA LYS A 10 -11.54 -2.57 -14.47
C LYS A 10 -12.91 -2.68 -15.13
N ASP A 11 -12.94 -3.03 -16.41
CA ASP A 11 -14.19 -3.18 -17.16
C ASP A 11 -15.04 -4.36 -16.65
N HIS A 12 -14.39 -5.37 -16.03
CA HIS A 12 -15.07 -6.53 -15.48
C HIS A 12 -15.40 -6.42 -14.00
N ILE A 13 -14.74 -5.53 -13.26
CA ILE A 13 -14.96 -5.36 -11.83
C ILE A 13 -15.65 -4.03 -11.56
N ASN A 14 -16.94 -4.11 -11.29
CA ASN A 14 -17.76 -2.97 -10.90
C ASN A 14 -18.00 -2.96 -9.39
N LYS A 15 -16.91 -3.06 -8.59
CA LYS A 15 -16.97 -3.06 -7.12
C LYS A 15 -15.85 -2.21 -6.54
N LYS A 16 -16.12 -1.64 -5.37
CA LYS A 16 -15.11 -0.99 -4.54
C LYS A 16 -14.54 -1.98 -3.53
N PHE A 17 -13.26 -1.79 -3.19
CA PHE A 17 -12.54 -2.67 -2.28
C PHE A 17 -12.18 -1.95 -0.98
N ASN A 18 -12.35 -2.65 0.13
CA ASN A 18 -11.94 -2.18 1.45
C ASN A 18 -10.46 -2.49 1.74
N ILE A 19 -9.96 -3.58 1.19
CA ILE A 19 -8.57 -4.02 1.39
C ILE A 19 -7.94 -4.29 0.04
N ILE A 20 -6.81 -3.64 -0.22
CA ILE A 20 -5.99 -3.89 -1.41
C ILE A 20 -4.56 -4.13 -0.94
N PHE A 21 -3.98 -5.23 -1.41
CA PHE A 21 -2.59 -5.59 -1.19
C PHE A 21 -1.83 -5.48 -2.51
N SER A 22 -0.87 -4.57 -2.55
CA SER A 22 -0.04 -4.31 -3.74
C SER A 22 1.35 -4.89 -3.54
N ASP A 23 1.67 -5.92 -4.32
CA ASP A 23 2.94 -6.67 -4.26
C ASP A 23 3.48 -7.04 -5.65
N ALA A 24 2.91 -6.50 -6.72
CA ALA A 24 3.26 -6.94 -8.06
C ALA A 24 4.35 -6.10 -8.72
N MET A 25 4.43 -4.83 -8.40
CA MET A 25 5.24 -3.85 -9.11
C MET A 25 6.34 -3.28 -8.22
N HIS A 26 7.59 -3.49 -8.61
CA HIS A 26 8.75 -2.99 -7.88
C HIS A 26 9.41 -1.77 -8.56
N THR A 27 8.63 -1.00 -9.31
CA THR A 27 9.07 0.26 -9.91
C THR A 27 8.08 1.38 -9.58
N PRO A 28 8.55 2.64 -9.45
CA PRO A 28 7.65 3.78 -9.22
C PRO A 28 6.60 3.93 -10.32
N GLU A 29 6.98 3.70 -11.57
CA GLU A 29 6.09 3.76 -12.73
C GLU A 29 5.00 2.69 -12.66
N GLY A 30 5.36 1.48 -12.25
CA GLY A 30 4.42 0.36 -12.07
C GLY A 30 3.41 0.64 -10.96
N ILE A 31 3.87 1.11 -9.82
CA ILE A 31 3.01 1.52 -8.69
C ILE A 31 2.06 2.64 -9.11
N ARG A 32 2.55 3.62 -9.84
CA ARG A 32 1.73 4.73 -10.36
C ARG A 32 0.67 4.25 -11.34
N SER A 33 1.04 3.41 -12.27
CA SER A 33 0.12 2.83 -13.26
C SER A 33 -0.98 2.00 -12.59
N GLU A 34 -0.61 1.16 -11.64
CA GLU A 34 -1.55 0.37 -10.85
C GLU A 34 -2.55 1.27 -10.11
N PHE A 35 -2.06 2.30 -9.45
CA PHE A 35 -2.92 3.24 -8.72
C PHE A 35 -3.89 3.97 -9.65
N ASP A 36 -3.38 4.58 -10.72
CA ASP A 36 -4.19 5.39 -11.62
C ASP A 36 -5.24 4.59 -12.38
N ASN A 37 -4.90 3.36 -12.75
CA ASN A 37 -5.76 2.53 -13.61
C ASN A 37 -6.66 1.57 -12.84
N LEU A 38 -6.29 1.19 -11.64
CA LEU A 38 -6.99 0.14 -10.90
C LEU A 38 -7.48 0.58 -9.52
N ILE A 39 -6.64 1.21 -8.73
CA ILE A 39 -6.92 1.44 -7.31
C ILE A 39 -7.75 2.70 -7.10
N LYS A 40 -7.39 3.79 -7.74
CA LYS A 40 -7.92 5.13 -7.51
C LYS A 40 -9.45 5.20 -7.50
N ASP A 41 -10.10 4.56 -8.46
CA ASP A 41 -11.57 4.60 -8.61
C ASP A 41 -12.27 3.43 -7.90
N ASN A 42 -11.52 2.51 -7.28
CA ASN A 42 -12.05 1.29 -6.67
C ASN A 42 -11.84 1.21 -5.15
N LEU A 43 -11.39 2.28 -4.51
CA LEU A 43 -11.33 2.36 -3.05
C LEU A 43 -12.72 2.63 -2.48
N ASP A 44 -13.11 1.82 -1.50
CA ASP A 44 -14.32 2.06 -0.72
C ASP A 44 -14.13 3.23 0.26
N ASP A 45 -15.21 3.68 0.88
CA ASP A 45 -15.20 4.75 1.88
C ASP A 45 -14.31 4.44 3.09
N ARG A 46 -14.19 3.18 3.43
CA ARG A 46 -13.26 2.68 4.45
C ARG A 46 -12.32 1.69 3.79
N PHE A 47 -11.02 1.95 3.88
CA PHE A 47 -10.04 1.18 3.13
C PHE A 47 -8.73 0.98 3.88
N ILE A 48 -8.04 -0.10 3.51
CA ILE A 48 -6.64 -0.39 3.80
C ILE A 48 -5.95 -0.66 2.46
N LEU A 49 -4.99 0.19 2.12
CA LEU A 49 -4.14 0.00 0.95
C LEU A 49 -2.73 -0.36 1.45
N TYR A 50 -2.34 -1.59 1.25
CA TYR A 50 -1.08 -2.13 1.74
C TYR A 50 -0.09 -2.24 0.58
N TYR A 51 1.11 -1.70 0.78
CA TYR A 51 2.23 -1.81 -0.14
C TYR A 51 3.36 -2.63 0.46
N ASP A 52 3.76 -3.69 -0.23
CA ASP A 52 4.92 -4.49 0.11
C ASP A 52 6.19 -3.90 -0.53
N ASP A 53 7.34 -4.26 0.01
CA ASP A 53 8.66 -3.97 -0.57
C ASP A 53 8.96 -2.49 -0.85
N LEU A 54 8.62 -1.58 0.06
CA LEU A 54 8.91 -0.15 -0.09
C LEU A 54 10.41 0.20 -0.01
N ASP A 55 11.25 -0.75 0.32
CA ASP A 55 12.71 -0.59 0.30
C ASP A 55 13.32 -0.64 -1.10
N PHE A 56 12.57 -1.02 -2.11
CA PHE A 56 12.99 -0.82 -3.50
C PHE A 56 13.05 0.67 -3.83
N LYS A 57 14.05 1.04 -4.64
CA LYS A 57 14.36 2.43 -4.95
C LYS A 57 13.16 3.18 -5.53
N GLY A 58 12.80 4.28 -4.88
CA GLY A 58 11.76 5.20 -5.34
C GLY A 58 10.33 4.79 -5.02
N LEU A 59 10.08 3.57 -4.49
CA LEU A 59 8.72 3.11 -4.20
C LEU A 59 8.08 3.90 -3.07
N GLU A 60 8.78 4.11 -1.97
CA GLU A 60 8.24 4.88 -0.83
C GLU A 60 7.88 6.31 -1.23
N GLU A 61 8.72 6.93 -2.04
CA GLU A 61 8.46 8.29 -2.55
C GLU A 61 7.19 8.34 -3.39
N GLU A 62 7.01 7.36 -4.28
CA GLU A 62 5.81 7.30 -5.12
C GLU A 62 4.56 7.00 -4.31
N VAL A 63 4.63 6.09 -3.35
CA VAL A 63 3.51 5.79 -2.44
C VAL A 63 3.19 7.01 -1.57
N SER A 64 4.19 7.79 -1.16
CA SER A 64 3.97 9.04 -0.44
C SER A 64 3.19 10.07 -1.29
N LYS A 65 3.46 10.15 -2.59
CA LYS A 65 2.68 10.99 -3.50
C LYS A 65 1.23 10.51 -3.61
N ILE A 66 1.05 9.21 -3.74
CA ILE A 66 -0.29 8.58 -3.79
C ILE A 66 -1.06 8.88 -2.51
N TYR A 67 -0.42 8.75 -1.34
CA TYR A 67 -1.02 9.11 -0.06
C TYR A 67 -1.51 10.57 -0.07
N LYS A 68 -0.68 11.50 -0.51
CA LYS A 68 -1.06 12.91 -0.56
C LYS A 68 -2.27 13.16 -1.46
N GLU A 69 -2.34 12.48 -2.60
CA GLU A 69 -3.48 12.56 -3.51
C GLU A 69 -4.76 12.03 -2.86
N ILE A 70 -4.71 10.86 -2.23
CA ILE A 70 -5.88 10.29 -1.54
C ILE A 70 -6.31 11.21 -0.40
N ASN A 71 -5.37 11.74 0.37
CA ASN A 71 -5.65 12.57 1.55
C ASN A 71 -6.34 13.88 1.22
N VAL A 72 -6.28 14.35 -0.02
CA VAL A 72 -7.03 15.54 -0.47
C VAL A 72 -8.54 15.27 -0.43
N SER A 73 -8.97 14.11 -0.90
CA SER A 73 -10.40 13.76 -1.01
C SER A 73 -10.91 12.93 0.19
N GLN A 74 -10.06 12.10 0.76
CA GLN A 74 -10.39 11.24 1.90
C GLN A 74 -9.28 11.35 2.94
N LYS A 75 -9.56 11.93 4.10
CA LYS A 75 -8.58 12.00 5.19
C LYS A 75 -8.10 10.61 5.58
N CYS A 76 -6.80 10.42 5.53
CA CYS A 76 -6.16 9.15 5.80
C CYS A 76 -4.78 9.34 6.41
N ASN A 77 -4.15 8.26 6.78
CA ASN A 77 -2.80 8.23 7.31
C ASN A 77 -1.94 7.28 6.49
N PHE A 78 -0.66 7.57 6.42
CA PHE A 78 0.34 6.69 5.83
C PHE A 78 1.30 6.22 6.92
N TYR A 79 1.39 4.92 7.10
CA TYR A 79 2.27 4.26 8.07
C TYR A 79 3.32 3.45 7.32
N THR A 80 4.55 3.47 7.83
CA THR A 80 5.61 2.58 7.36
C THR A 80 6.16 1.78 8.53
N PHE A 81 6.61 0.57 8.26
CA PHE A 81 7.18 -0.33 9.25
C PHE A 81 8.02 -1.40 8.58
N TYR A 82 8.84 -2.07 9.37
CA TYR A 82 9.65 -3.20 8.91
C TYR A 82 9.12 -4.49 9.52
N ILE A 83 9.07 -5.53 8.72
CA ILE A 83 8.79 -6.89 9.15
C ILE A 83 9.98 -7.78 8.79
N ASN A 84 10.12 -8.89 9.52
CA ASN A 84 11.10 -9.90 9.15
C ASN A 84 10.74 -10.49 7.78
N GLY A 85 11.77 -10.84 7.01
CA GLY A 85 11.58 -11.50 5.72
C GLY A 85 10.99 -12.90 5.83
N TRP A 86 11.06 -13.62 4.74
CA TRP A 86 10.54 -14.98 4.61
C TRP A 86 11.10 -15.94 5.68
N VAL A 87 10.39 -17.03 5.91
CA VAL A 87 10.81 -18.07 6.83
C VAL A 87 12.28 -18.47 6.60
N GLY A 88 13.10 -18.32 7.66
CA GLY A 88 14.55 -18.57 7.58
C GLY A 88 15.40 -17.34 7.24
N GLN A 89 14.80 -16.19 6.93
CA GLN A 89 15.52 -14.95 6.63
C GLN A 89 15.31 -13.90 7.73
N TYR A 90 15.58 -14.25 8.96
CA TYR A 90 15.30 -13.39 10.12
C TYR A 90 16.13 -12.09 10.17
N GLU A 91 17.25 -12.04 9.46
CA GLU A 91 18.12 -10.87 9.42
C GLU A 91 17.73 -9.88 8.32
N ILE A 92 16.91 -10.31 7.36
CA ILE A 92 16.44 -9.48 6.25
C ILE A 92 15.11 -8.86 6.63
N MET A 93 15.10 -7.55 6.80
CA MET A 93 13.88 -6.79 7.07
C MET A 93 13.38 -6.15 5.79
N HIS A 94 12.07 -6.28 5.56
CA HIS A 94 11.38 -5.63 4.47
C HIS A 94 10.58 -4.45 4.98
N LYS A 95 10.67 -3.33 4.28
CA LYS A 95 9.87 -2.15 4.57
C LYS A 95 8.53 -2.25 3.87
N ASN A 96 7.47 -2.03 4.61
CA ASN A 96 6.10 -2.03 4.10
C ASN A 96 5.40 -0.71 4.44
N GLY A 97 4.33 -0.43 3.74
CA GLY A 97 3.53 0.76 4.00
C GLY A 97 2.04 0.48 3.95
N VAL A 98 1.30 1.26 4.71
CA VAL A 98 -0.17 1.18 4.74
C VAL A 98 -0.74 2.59 4.65
N ILE A 99 -1.59 2.80 3.65
CA ILE A 99 -2.44 4.00 3.58
C ILE A 99 -3.84 3.58 3.98
N THR A 100 -4.40 4.22 4.99
CA THR A 100 -5.71 3.85 5.51
C THR A 100 -6.41 5.02 6.19
N ASN A 101 -7.72 5.04 6.12
CA ASN A 101 -8.57 5.95 6.89
C ASN A 101 -9.15 5.31 8.17
N LEU A 102 -8.73 4.08 8.47
CA LEU A 102 -9.06 3.43 9.73
C LEU A 102 -8.04 3.81 10.82
N ASP A 103 -8.49 3.85 12.06
CA ASP A 103 -7.57 4.01 13.19
C ASP A 103 -6.94 2.66 13.55
N LEU A 104 -5.71 2.46 13.09
CA LEU A 104 -4.94 1.25 13.35
C LEU A 104 -3.96 1.41 14.54
N SER A 105 -4.02 2.50 15.28
CA SER A 105 -3.05 2.80 16.33
C SER A 105 -2.91 1.70 17.39
N LYS A 106 -4.02 1.06 17.75
CA LYS A 106 -4.02 -0.06 18.72
C LYS A 106 -3.37 -1.31 18.13
N ILE A 107 -3.63 -1.60 16.85
CA ILE A 107 -3.08 -2.77 16.16
C ILE A 107 -1.56 -2.64 16.06
N PHE A 108 -1.06 -1.48 15.65
CA PHE A 108 0.37 -1.25 15.48
C PHE A 108 1.16 -1.22 16.79
N LYS A 109 0.48 -1.03 17.93
CA LYS A 109 1.10 -1.11 19.26
C LYS A 109 1.12 -2.53 19.82
N ASP A 110 0.50 -3.49 19.16
CA ASP A 110 0.47 -4.87 19.62
C ASP A 110 1.84 -5.54 19.39
N GLU A 111 2.53 -5.84 20.47
CA GLU A 111 3.87 -6.44 20.44
C GLU A 111 3.91 -7.80 19.74
N ARG A 112 2.78 -8.50 19.66
CA ARG A 112 2.69 -9.80 18.98
C ARG A 112 2.92 -9.69 17.47
N LEU A 113 2.67 -8.52 16.88
CA LEU A 113 2.92 -8.27 15.47
C LEU A 113 4.41 -8.12 15.12
N ASN A 114 5.25 -7.87 16.14
CA ASN A 114 6.68 -7.71 15.97
C ASN A 114 7.07 -6.71 14.85
N LEU A 115 6.32 -5.61 14.75
CA LEU A 115 6.62 -4.55 13.80
C LEU A 115 7.79 -3.72 14.31
N ARG A 116 8.74 -3.45 13.44
CA ARG A 116 9.93 -2.66 13.77
C ARG A 116 9.92 -1.32 13.06
N LYS A 117 10.50 -0.31 13.70
CA LYS A 117 10.66 1.05 13.13
C LYS A 117 9.33 1.60 12.60
N PHE A 118 8.27 1.41 13.36
CA PHE A 118 6.96 1.94 13.01
C PHE A 118 7.00 3.46 12.94
N ASN A 119 6.52 4.00 11.83
CA ASN A 119 6.49 5.43 11.58
C ASN A 119 5.16 5.85 10.97
N LYS A 120 4.58 6.91 11.49
CA LYS A 120 3.43 7.58 10.88
C LYS A 120 3.93 8.82 10.13
N ILE A 121 3.71 8.80 8.83
CA ILE A 121 4.11 9.91 7.96
C ILE A 121 3.16 11.10 8.15
#